data_26dbfac367895a0476b57fde59c0d40e
#
_entry.id   26dbfac367895a0476b57fde59c0d40e
#
_cell.length_a   1.000
_cell.length_b   1.000
_cell.length_c   1.000
_cell.angle_alpha   90.00
_cell.angle_beta   90.00
_cell.angle_gamma   90.00
#
_symmetry.space_group_name_H-M   'P 1'
#
loop_
_entity.id
_entity.type
_entity.pdbx_description
1 polymer ?
#
loop_
_entity_poly.entity_id
_entity_poly.type
_entity_poly.pdbx_seq_one_letter_code
_entity_poly.pdbx_strand_id
1 'polypeptide(L)'
;MADRPLPDLEIVHARAAAAALLDPGRARILAAAGEPVSATEIARRLNLPRQRVHYHVRELERAGLLRPAGRRRRGNLIEQRFVATARSYALSPGLLGALAADWREVANATSPEYLFALTEQVRDDLSGLLAESAEAPADAPGTATTVSVKAQFRIESEAQRTALAAALREAIVGAIARHTSPHRRPDGRPGRGRVHRLVLACYPVPTAAAEPRARQEEP
;
A
#
# COMPACT_ATOMS: atom_id res chain seq x y z
N MET A 1 -17.96 -5.10 -20.98
CA MET A 1 -17.15 -4.33 -20.01
C MET A 1 -15.77 -4.97 -20.03
N ALA A 2 -14.79 -4.19 -20.53
CA ALA A 2 -13.43 -4.68 -20.74
C ALA A 2 -12.80 -5.21 -19.45
N ASP A 3 -12.02 -6.26 -19.62
CA ASP A 3 -11.22 -6.95 -18.60
C ASP A 3 -10.10 -6.01 -18.12
N ARG A 4 -10.46 -5.04 -17.26
CA ARG A 4 -9.46 -4.18 -16.62
C ARG A 4 -8.68 -5.05 -15.64
N PRO A 5 -7.36 -5.15 -15.80
CA PRO A 5 -6.55 -5.92 -14.87
C PRO A 5 -6.77 -5.42 -13.44
N LEU A 6 -6.74 -6.35 -12.47
CA LEU A 6 -6.84 -5.99 -11.07
C LEU A 6 -5.65 -5.11 -10.68
N PRO A 7 -5.87 -3.96 -10.04
CA PRO A 7 -4.78 -3.18 -9.47
C PRO A 7 -4.02 -4.02 -8.43
N ASP A 8 -2.72 -3.81 -8.36
CA ASP A 8 -1.87 -4.56 -7.43
C ASP A 8 -2.13 -4.18 -5.98
N LEU A 9 -2.52 -2.91 -5.73
CA LEU A 9 -2.80 -2.38 -4.40
C LEU A 9 -4.00 -1.43 -4.44
N GLU A 10 -4.88 -1.57 -3.45
CA GLU A 10 -5.96 -0.62 -3.14
C GLU A 10 -5.81 -0.09 -1.72
N ILE A 11 -5.90 1.24 -1.56
CA ILE A 11 -5.90 1.88 -0.24
C ILE A 11 -7.34 2.02 0.24
N VAL A 12 -7.62 1.42 1.38
CA VAL A 12 -8.96 1.40 1.97
C VAL A 12 -9.13 2.57 2.94
N HIS A 13 -9.98 3.51 2.59
CA HIS A 13 -10.33 4.69 3.38
C HIS A 13 -11.64 4.53 4.16
N ALA A 14 -12.53 3.63 3.73
CA ALA A 14 -13.84 3.44 4.34
C ALA A 14 -13.77 2.49 5.56
N ARG A 15 -14.33 2.94 6.70
CA ARG A 15 -14.38 2.12 7.94
C ARG A 15 -15.06 0.78 7.74
N ALA A 16 -16.13 0.73 6.95
CA ALA A 16 -16.86 -0.52 6.67
C ALA A 16 -15.98 -1.53 5.91
N ALA A 17 -15.21 -1.07 4.92
CA ALA A 17 -14.27 -1.89 4.17
C ALA A 17 -13.10 -2.37 5.05
N ALA A 18 -12.55 -1.48 5.89
CA ALA A 18 -11.52 -1.83 6.86
C ALA A 18 -12.01 -2.93 7.83
N ALA A 19 -13.20 -2.77 8.40
CA ALA A 19 -13.80 -3.78 9.27
C ALA A 19 -14.06 -5.11 8.55
N ALA A 20 -14.38 -5.06 7.26
CA ALA A 20 -14.52 -6.25 6.45
C ALA A 20 -13.19 -6.98 6.22
N LEU A 21 -12.11 -6.26 5.98
CA LEU A 21 -10.76 -6.82 5.79
C LEU A 21 -10.18 -7.44 7.07
N LEU A 22 -10.50 -6.87 8.23
CA LEU A 22 -10.00 -7.35 9.52
C LEU A 22 -10.68 -8.66 9.99
N ASP A 23 -11.77 -9.08 9.37
CA ASP A 23 -12.41 -10.38 9.63
C ASP A 23 -11.64 -11.49 8.90
N PRO A 24 -11.04 -12.48 9.61
CA PRO A 24 -10.23 -13.52 8.98
C PRO A 24 -11.00 -14.39 7.99
N GLY A 25 -12.30 -14.61 8.22
CA GLY A 25 -13.16 -15.38 7.33
C GLY A 25 -13.38 -14.65 6.00
N ARG A 26 -13.65 -13.35 6.06
CA ARG A 26 -13.80 -12.49 4.89
C ARG A 26 -12.49 -12.31 4.13
N ALA A 27 -11.38 -12.14 4.83
CA ALA A 27 -10.06 -12.05 4.21
C ALA A 27 -9.72 -13.31 3.39
N ARG A 28 -10.00 -14.51 3.90
CA ARG A 28 -9.82 -15.77 3.17
C ARG A 28 -10.72 -15.88 1.94
N ILE A 29 -11.96 -15.41 2.02
CA ILE A 29 -12.89 -15.40 0.89
C ILE A 29 -12.42 -14.42 -0.18
N LEU A 30 -11.96 -13.24 0.22
CA LEU A 30 -11.43 -12.22 -0.68
C LEU A 30 -10.17 -12.72 -1.40
N ALA A 31 -9.26 -13.36 -0.70
CA ALA A 31 -8.06 -13.98 -1.29
C ALA A 31 -8.41 -15.09 -2.31
N ALA A 32 -9.50 -15.83 -2.09
CA ALA A 32 -9.96 -16.84 -3.04
C ALA A 32 -10.65 -16.25 -4.29
N ALA A 33 -10.91 -14.95 -4.33
CA ALA A 33 -11.59 -14.23 -5.39
C ALA A 33 -10.67 -13.38 -6.27
N GLY A 34 -9.38 -13.69 -6.34
CA GLY A 34 -8.41 -13.02 -7.23
C GLY A 34 -8.74 -13.16 -8.72
N GLU A 35 -9.52 -14.17 -9.07
CA GLU A 35 -10.13 -14.37 -10.39
C GLU A 35 -11.65 -14.48 -10.27
N PRO A 36 -12.40 -14.25 -11.36
CA PRO A 36 -13.85 -14.41 -11.32
C PRO A 36 -14.27 -15.81 -10.81
N VAL A 37 -15.00 -15.86 -9.69
CA VAL A 37 -15.38 -17.10 -8.98
C VAL A 37 -16.79 -16.99 -8.41
N SER A 38 -17.55 -18.10 -8.32
CA SER A 38 -18.86 -18.12 -7.67
C SER A 38 -18.75 -18.39 -6.16
N ALA A 39 -19.74 -17.94 -5.38
CA ALA A 39 -19.79 -18.24 -3.95
C ALA A 39 -19.78 -19.75 -3.66
N THR A 40 -20.39 -20.56 -4.54
CA THR A 40 -20.38 -22.01 -4.45
C THR A 40 -18.98 -22.60 -4.63
N GLU A 41 -18.21 -22.06 -5.59
CA GLU A 41 -16.82 -22.47 -5.82
C GLU A 41 -15.92 -22.08 -4.65
N ILE A 42 -16.08 -20.87 -4.09
CA ILE A 42 -15.37 -20.43 -2.88
C ILE A 42 -15.67 -21.35 -1.70
N ALA A 43 -16.95 -21.67 -1.47
CA ALA A 43 -17.38 -22.57 -0.39
C ALA A 43 -16.68 -23.93 -0.47
N ARG A 44 -16.58 -24.49 -1.68
CA ARG A 44 -15.87 -25.74 -1.93
C ARG A 44 -14.38 -25.63 -1.69
N ARG A 45 -13.71 -24.59 -2.24
CA ARG A 45 -12.24 -24.37 -2.09
C ARG A 45 -11.83 -24.19 -0.63
N LEU A 46 -12.63 -23.47 0.15
CA LEU A 46 -12.33 -23.16 1.54
C LEU A 46 -12.92 -24.16 2.54
N ASN A 47 -13.66 -25.17 2.06
CA ASN A 47 -14.38 -26.13 2.90
C ASN A 47 -15.31 -25.45 3.92
N LEU A 48 -16.12 -24.48 3.46
CA LEU A 48 -17.03 -23.70 4.29
C LEU A 48 -18.49 -23.95 3.89
N PRO A 49 -19.45 -23.81 4.83
CA PRO A 49 -20.88 -23.88 4.52
C PRO A 49 -21.28 -22.81 3.48
N ARG A 50 -22.01 -23.20 2.43
CA ARG A 50 -22.44 -22.31 1.34
C ARG A 50 -23.14 -21.05 1.85
N GLN A 51 -24.05 -21.22 2.80
CA GLN A 51 -24.82 -20.11 3.37
C GLN A 51 -23.90 -19.07 4.02
N ARG A 52 -22.87 -19.51 4.74
CA ARG A 52 -21.88 -18.62 5.36
C ARG A 52 -21.06 -17.85 4.32
N VAL A 53 -20.63 -18.52 3.25
CA VAL A 53 -19.89 -17.87 2.17
C VAL A 53 -20.77 -16.87 1.42
N HIS A 54 -22.04 -17.21 1.14
CA HIS A 54 -22.98 -16.26 0.52
C HIS A 54 -23.17 -15.00 1.36
N TYR A 55 -23.28 -15.13 2.68
CA TYR A 55 -23.35 -13.99 3.59
C TYR A 55 -22.09 -13.12 3.49
N HIS A 56 -20.91 -13.71 3.61
CA HIS A 56 -19.64 -12.95 3.55
C HIS A 56 -19.40 -12.33 2.18
N VAL A 57 -19.74 -12.98 1.08
CA VAL A 57 -19.65 -12.42 -0.27
C VAL A 57 -20.51 -11.15 -0.39
N ARG A 58 -21.74 -11.16 0.15
CA ARG A 58 -22.59 -9.97 0.15
C ARG A 58 -22.02 -8.83 1.00
N GLU A 59 -21.45 -9.16 2.16
CA GLU A 59 -20.80 -8.15 3.02
C GLU A 59 -19.59 -7.53 2.34
N LEU A 60 -18.76 -8.35 1.68
CA LEU A 60 -17.61 -7.86 0.91
C LEU A 60 -18.03 -7.03 -0.31
N GLU A 61 -19.12 -7.40 -0.99
CA GLU A 61 -19.69 -6.63 -2.09
C GLU A 61 -20.22 -5.26 -1.60
N ARG A 62 -20.97 -5.23 -0.48
CA ARG A 62 -21.44 -3.98 0.15
C ARG A 62 -20.31 -3.09 0.60
N ALA A 63 -19.21 -3.69 1.07
CA ALA A 63 -18.00 -2.98 1.46
C ALA A 63 -17.16 -2.48 0.27
N GLY A 64 -17.55 -2.81 -0.97
CA GLY A 64 -16.83 -2.42 -2.17
C GLY A 64 -15.54 -3.21 -2.44
N LEU A 65 -15.30 -4.33 -1.74
CA LEU A 65 -14.11 -5.16 -1.86
C LEU A 65 -14.27 -6.31 -2.88
N LEU A 66 -15.52 -6.67 -3.19
CA LEU A 66 -15.88 -7.59 -4.28
C LEU A 66 -16.77 -6.88 -5.28
N ARG A 67 -16.58 -7.17 -6.56
CA ARG A 67 -17.48 -6.70 -7.62
C ARG A 67 -18.01 -7.87 -8.45
N PRO A 68 -19.22 -7.75 -9.02
CA PRO A 68 -19.74 -8.73 -9.98
C PRO A 68 -18.81 -8.86 -11.20
N ALA A 69 -18.52 -10.08 -11.60
CA ALA A 69 -17.64 -10.43 -12.73
C ALA A 69 -18.32 -11.37 -13.74
N GLY A 70 -19.63 -11.18 -13.93
CA GLY A 70 -20.41 -11.95 -14.90
C GLY A 70 -21.23 -13.08 -14.26
N ARG A 71 -21.85 -13.86 -15.13
CA ARG A 71 -22.69 -15.00 -14.76
C ARG A 71 -22.25 -16.24 -15.52
N ARG A 72 -22.32 -17.38 -14.88
CA ARG A 72 -22.04 -18.68 -15.51
C ARG A 72 -23.21 -19.60 -15.36
N ARG A 73 -23.64 -20.20 -16.47
CA ARG A 73 -24.66 -21.27 -16.43
C ARG A 73 -24.00 -22.59 -16.02
N ARG A 74 -24.60 -23.26 -15.02
CA ARG A 74 -24.18 -24.59 -14.58
C ARG A 74 -25.43 -25.47 -14.50
N GLY A 75 -25.66 -26.28 -15.52
CA GLY A 75 -26.94 -26.99 -15.69
C GLY A 75 -28.10 -26.00 -15.82
N ASN A 76 -29.12 -26.14 -14.98
CA ASN A 76 -30.28 -25.25 -14.94
C ASN A 76 -30.11 -24.03 -14.03
N LEU A 77 -28.96 -23.88 -13.37
CA LEU A 77 -28.70 -22.77 -12.47
C LEU A 77 -27.77 -21.72 -13.13
N ILE A 78 -28.08 -20.45 -12.87
CA ILE A 78 -27.19 -19.30 -13.23
C ILE A 78 -26.49 -18.88 -11.97
N GLU A 79 -25.15 -19.04 -11.92
CA GLU A 79 -24.33 -18.61 -10.81
C GLU A 79 -23.74 -17.22 -11.11
N GLN A 80 -23.91 -16.29 -10.16
CA GLN A 80 -23.21 -15.00 -10.17
C GLN A 80 -21.74 -15.24 -9.81
N ARG A 81 -20.82 -14.65 -10.57
CA ARG A 81 -19.39 -14.66 -10.28
C ARG A 81 -18.96 -13.31 -9.73
N PHE A 82 -17.98 -13.32 -8.86
CA PHE A 82 -17.40 -12.16 -8.21
C PHE A 82 -15.88 -12.19 -8.38
N VAL A 83 -15.28 -11.01 -8.35
CA VAL A 83 -13.82 -10.84 -8.34
C VAL A 83 -13.46 -9.76 -7.33
N ALA A 84 -12.33 -9.89 -6.68
CA ALA A 84 -11.76 -8.87 -5.80
C ALA A 84 -11.52 -7.56 -6.55
N THR A 85 -11.51 -6.43 -5.87
CA THR A 85 -11.26 -5.12 -6.47
C THR A 85 -9.76 -4.85 -6.67
N ALA A 86 -8.90 -5.50 -5.88
CA ALA A 86 -7.43 -5.44 -6.00
C ALA A 86 -6.78 -6.77 -5.59
N ARG A 87 -5.49 -6.92 -5.88
CA ARG A 87 -4.66 -8.08 -5.45
C ARG A 87 -4.24 -7.97 -3.99
N SER A 88 -4.01 -6.75 -3.52
CA SER A 88 -3.59 -6.44 -2.15
C SER A 88 -4.34 -5.22 -1.64
N TYR A 89 -4.46 -5.12 -0.32
CA TYR A 89 -5.13 -4.01 0.34
C TYR A 89 -4.25 -3.43 1.44
N ALA A 90 -4.25 -2.11 1.57
CA ALA A 90 -3.67 -1.40 2.71
C ALA A 90 -4.72 -0.51 3.36
N LEU A 91 -4.69 -0.41 4.68
CA LEU A 91 -5.57 0.51 5.41
C LEU A 91 -4.97 1.91 5.37
N SER A 92 -5.78 2.92 5.07
CA SER A 92 -5.36 4.32 5.15
C SER A 92 -5.05 4.70 6.61
N PRO A 93 -3.94 5.40 6.90
CA PRO A 93 -3.66 5.95 8.23
C PRO A 93 -4.79 6.84 8.74
N GLY A 94 -5.46 7.57 7.87
CA GLY A 94 -6.59 8.43 8.20
C GLY A 94 -7.79 7.73 8.86
N LEU A 95 -7.86 6.39 8.83
CA LEU A 95 -8.87 5.63 9.56
C LEU A 95 -8.76 5.78 11.09
N LEU A 96 -7.56 6.05 11.59
CA LEU A 96 -7.28 6.29 13.02
C LEU A 96 -7.63 7.73 13.44
N GLY A 97 -7.78 8.65 12.49
CA GLY A 97 -8.10 10.06 12.78
C GLY A 97 -7.03 10.69 13.68
N ALA A 98 -7.45 11.30 14.78
CA ALA A 98 -6.56 11.96 15.72
C ALA A 98 -5.61 11.01 16.48
N LEU A 99 -5.82 9.69 16.41
CA LEU A 99 -4.92 8.69 16.99
C LEU A 99 -3.86 8.20 16.02
N ALA A 100 -3.84 8.67 14.77
CA ALA A 100 -2.78 8.38 13.83
C ALA A 100 -1.44 8.95 14.34
N ALA A 101 -0.37 8.19 14.17
CA ALA A 101 0.96 8.62 14.60
C ALA A 101 1.39 9.89 13.85
N ASP A 102 1.76 10.94 14.60
CA ASP A 102 2.34 12.17 14.05
C ASP A 102 3.82 12.24 14.42
N TRP A 103 4.69 12.23 13.42
CA TRP A 103 6.14 12.31 13.60
C TRP A 103 6.58 13.64 14.28
N ARG A 104 5.76 14.70 14.18
CA ARG A 104 6.04 16.00 14.81
C ARG A 104 5.92 15.96 16.33
N GLU A 105 5.12 15.04 16.84
CA GLU A 105 4.93 14.82 18.28
C GLU A 105 6.00 13.92 18.89
N VAL A 106 6.82 13.25 18.07
CA VAL A 106 7.89 12.37 18.53
C VAL A 106 9.16 13.18 18.76
N ALA A 107 9.54 13.37 20.01
CA ALA A 107 10.66 14.24 20.40
C ALA A 107 12.05 13.76 19.91
N ASN A 108 12.27 12.44 19.81
CA ASN A 108 13.53 11.88 19.42
C ASN A 108 13.55 11.48 17.92
N ALA A 109 14.08 12.34 17.08
CA ALA A 109 14.18 12.13 15.63
C ALA A 109 15.10 10.96 15.19
N THR A 110 15.81 10.32 16.12
CA THR A 110 16.67 9.15 15.85
C THR A 110 16.06 7.85 16.36
N SER A 111 14.86 7.91 16.97
CA SER A 111 14.20 6.74 17.54
C SER A 111 13.47 5.91 16.47
N PRO A 112 13.27 4.61 16.72
CA PRO A 112 12.41 3.77 15.88
C PRO A 112 10.97 4.28 15.78
N GLU A 113 10.44 4.87 16.88
CA GLU A 113 9.09 5.43 16.92
C GLU A 113 8.93 6.62 15.98
N TYR A 114 9.94 7.50 15.94
CA TYR A 114 9.97 8.61 14.98
C TYR A 114 9.96 8.11 13.54
N LEU A 115 10.82 7.12 13.24
CA LEU A 115 10.85 6.54 11.91
C LEU A 115 9.52 5.88 11.56
N PHE A 116 8.90 5.17 12.50
CA PHE A 116 7.58 4.56 12.30
C PHE A 116 6.52 5.62 11.98
N ALA A 117 6.45 6.69 12.76
CA ALA A 117 5.51 7.79 12.52
C ALA A 117 5.78 8.49 11.16
N LEU A 118 7.05 8.61 10.75
CA LEU A 118 7.41 9.15 9.44
C LEU A 118 6.97 8.26 8.28
N THR A 119 6.98 6.92 8.46
CA THR A 119 6.45 6.01 7.43
C THR A 119 4.94 6.14 7.27
N GLU A 120 4.19 6.44 8.33
CA GLU A 120 2.76 6.72 8.23
C GLU A 120 2.48 7.97 7.37
N GLN A 121 3.31 9.02 7.50
CA GLN A 121 3.21 10.18 6.62
C GLN A 121 3.48 9.82 5.15
N VAL A 122 4.51 9.01 4.87
CA VAL A 122 4.79 8.55 3.49
C VAL A 122 3.60 7.76 2.93
N ARG A 123 3.00 6.90 3.75
CA ARG A 123 1.81 6.13 3.35
C ARG A 123 0.62 7.03 3.03
N ASP A 124 0.40 8.07 3.82
CA ASP A 124 -0.69 9.03 3.60
C ASP A 124 -0.48 9.81 2.31
N ASP A 125 0.73 10.35 2.07
CA ASP A 125 1.09 11.02 0.82
C ASP A 125 0.87 10.11 -0.40
N LEU A 126 1.33 8.86 -0.34
CA LEU A 126 1.17 7.89 -1.43
C LEU A 126 -0.30 7.51 -1.65
N SER A 127 -1.09 7.44 -0.58
CA SER A 127 -2.53 7.20 -0.67
C SER A 127 -3.23 8.32 -1.43
N GLY A 128 -2.87 9.58 -1.14
CA GLY A 128 -3.37 10.75 -1.89
C GLY A 128 -2.97 10.70 -3.36
N LEU A 129 -1.71 10.36 -3.68
CA LEU A 129 -1.23 10.23 -5.06
C LEU A 129 -1.97 9.15 -5.84
N LEU A 130 -2.27 8.02 -5.22
CA LEU A 130 -3.03 6.94 -5.84
C LEU A 130 -4.49 7.34 -6.09
N ALA A 131 -5.11 8.08 -5.16
CA ALA A 131 -6.45 8.61 -5.34
C ALA A 131 -6.50 9.63 -6.50
N GLU A 132 -5.58 10.61 -6.54
CA GLU A 132 -5.44 11.55 -7.65
C GLU A 132 -5.30 10.83 -9.00
N SER A 133 -4.49 9.75 -9.04
CA SER A 133 -4.26 8.97 -10.27
C SER A 133 -5.49 8.18 -10.72
N ALA A 134 -6.33 7.73 -9.78
CA ALA A 134 -7.55 6.98 -10.08
C ALA A 134 -8.65 7.89 -10.68
N GLU A 135 -8.66 9.17 -10.29
CA GLU A 135 -9.60 10.18 -10.76
C GLU A 135 -9.15 10.87 -12.04
N ALA A 136 -7.87 10.74 -12.43
CA ALA A 136 -7.31 11.38 -13.61
C ALA A 136 -7.92 10.81 -14.90
N PRO A 137 -8.19 11.64 -15.92
CA PRO A 137 -8.56 11.19 -17.25
C PRO A 137 -7.53 10.24 -17.85
N ALA A 138 -7.95 9.30 -18.69
CA ALA A 138 -7.06 8.28 -19.28
C ALA A 138 -5.94 8.88 -20.16
N ASP A 139 -6.12 10.11 -20.63
CA ASP A 139 -5.20 10.89 -21.47
C ASP A 139 -4.40 11.94 -20.66
N ALA A 140 -4.57 11.99 -19.35
CA ALA A 140 -3.80 12.90 -18.50
C ALA A 140 -2.29 12.58 -18.56
N PRO A 141 -1.42 13.61 -18.65
CA PRO A 141 0.01 13.38 -18.64
C PRO A 141 0.43 12.69 -17.34
N GLY A 142 0.97 11.51 -17.49
CA GLY A 142 1.49 10.51 -16.56
C GLY A 142 1.35 10.75 -15.06
N THR A 143 0.94 9.69 -14.38
CA THR A 143 1.03 9.49 -12.94
C THR A 143 2.35 10.00 -12.36
N ALA A 144 2.28 10.58 -11.16
CA ALA A 144 3.46 11.07 -10.44
C ALA A 144 4.53 9.97 -10.38
N THR A 145 5.68 10.22 -11.05
CA THR A 145 6.80 9.30 -11.04
C THR A 145 7.48 9.34 -9.68
N THR A 146 7.63 8.17 -9.06
CA THR A 146 8.37 8.01 -7.80
C THR A 146 9.75 7.42 -8.07
N VAL A 147 10.73 7.81 -7.26
CA VAL A 147 12.07 7.19 -7.25
C VAL A 147 12.23 6.48 -5.92
N SER A 148 12.61 5.19 -5.98
CA SER A 148 12.88 4.41 -4.77
C SER A 148 14.23 3.71 -4.88
N VAL A 149 14.98 3.70 -3.77
CA VAL A 149 16.24 2.98 -3.65
C VAL A 149 16.16 2.05 -2.45
N LYS A 150 16.53 0.79 -2.66
CA LYS A 150 16.62 -0.22 -1.61
C LYS A 150 18.00 -0.85 -1.65
N ALA A 151 18.70 -0.83 -0.51
CA ALA A 151 19.99 -1.49 -0.34
C ALA A 151 20.04 -2.19 1.02
N GLN A 152 20.79 -3.30 1.10
CA GLN A 152 21.13 -3.96 2.36
C GLN A 152 22.64 -4.06 2.46
N PHE A 153 23.18 -3.70 3.60
CA PHE A 153 24.61 -3.70 3.88
C PHE A 153 24.86 -3.95 5.37
N ARG A 154 26.09 -4.23 5.72
CA ARG A 154 26.51 -4.43 7.10
C ARG A 154 27.27 -3.19 7.59
N ILE A 155 27.05 -2.81 8.84
CA ILE A 155 27.79 -1.78 9.56
C ILE A 155 28.44 -2.48 10.76
N GLU A 156 29.77 -2.39 10.86
CA GLU A 156 30.55 -3.10 11.87
C GLU A 156 30.84 -2.24 13.09
N SER A 157 30.75 -0.91 12.96
CA SER A 157 31.05 0.01 14.04
C SER A 157 30.19 1.27 14.02
N GLU A 158 30.07 1.91 15.17
CA GLU A 158 29.40 3.20 15.32
C GLU A 158 30.08 4.31 14.49
N ALA A 159 31.40 4.25 14.33
CA ALA A 159 32.14 5.17 13.49
C ALA A 159 31.75 5.05 12.01
N GLN A 160 31.59 3.82 11.51
CA GLN A 160 31.09 3.58 10.15
C GLN A 160 29.67 4.08 9.96
N ARG A 161 28.80 3.89 10.95
CA ARG A 161 27.41 4.38 10.92
C ARG A 161 27.37 5.89 10.80
N THR A 162 28.16 6.57 11.62
CA THR A 162 28.24 8.04 11.63
C THR A 162 28.82 8.59 10.32
N ALA A 163 29.88 7.99 9.80
CA ALA A 163 30.49 8.37 8.53
C ALA A 163 29.52 8.19 7.35
N LEU A 164 28.82 7.06 7.29
CA LEU A 164 27.81 6.79 6.26
C LEU A 164 26.67 7.80 6.32
N ALA A 165 26.15 8.11 7.52
CA ALA A 165 25.08 9.09 7.69
C ALA A 165 25.49 10.49 7.23
N ALA A 166 26.73 10.90 7.51
CA ALA A 166 27.28 12.18 7.06
C ALA A 166 27.41 12.22 5.53
N ALA A 167 28.00 11.18 4.93
CA ALA A 167 28.19 11.09 3.48
C ALA A 167 26.86 11.09 2.71
N LEU A 168 25.86 10.34 3.19
CA LEU A 168 24.52 10.31 2.58
C LEU A 168 23.84 11.69 2.67
N ARG A 169 23.94 12.36 3.81
CA ARG A 169 23.37 13.70 3.99
C ARG A 169 24.01 14.69 3.01
N GLU A 170 25.33 14.72 2.91
CA GLU A 170 26.05 15.58 2.00
C GLU A 170 25.69 15.33 0.54
N ALA A 171 25.66 14.05 0.12
CA ALA A 171 25.31 13.67 -1.24
C ALA A 171 23.88 14.10 -1.61
N ILE A 172 22.93 13.93 -0.69
CA ILE A 172 21.51 14.28 -0.90
C ILE A 172 21.36 15.80 -0.97
N VAL A 173 21.92 16.55 -0.01
CA VAL A 173 21.85 18.02 -0.02
C VAL A 173 22.46 18.57 -1.29
N GLY A 174 23.62 18.05 -1.69
CA GLY A 174 24.28 18.44 -2.94
C GLY A 174 23.46 18.10 -4.20
N ALA A 175 22.80 16.94 -4.23
CA ALA A 175 21.95 16.56 -5.35
C ALA A 175 20.71 17.47 -5.44
N ILE A 176 20.04 17.72 -4.31
CA ILE A 176 18.88 18.62 -4.26
C ILE A 176 19.28 20.02 -4.74
N ALA A 177 20.39 20.57 -4.22
CA ALA A 177 20.84 21.92 -4.60
C ALA A 177 21.15 22.06 -6.11
N ARG A 178 21.68 21.00 -6.73
CA ARG A 178 22.03 21.03 -8.17
C ARG A 178 20.85 20.82 -9.11
N HIS A 179 19.82 20.05 -8.69
CA HIS A 179 18.81 19.53 -9.61
C HIS A 179 17.39 20.00 -9.30
N THR A 180 17.20 20.85 -8.28
CA THR A 180 15.86 21.33 -7.91
C THR A 180 15.80 22.87 -7.88
N SER A 181 14.57 23.38 -7.98
CA SER A 181 14.29 24.80 -7.78
C SER A 181 13.96 25.07 -6.30
N PRO A 182 14.25 26.27 -5.78
CA PRO A 182 13.89 26.63 -4.41
C PRO A 182 12.40 26.46 -4.14
N HIS A 183 12.05 25.93 -2.97
CA HIS A 183 10.65 25.78 -2.55
C HIS A 183 9.94 27.15 -2.48
N ARG A 184 10.64 28.21 -2.10
CA ARG A 184 10.19 29.61 -2.18
C ARG A 184 11.17 30.43 -3.00
N ARG A 185 10.63 31.34 -3.79
CA ARG A 185 11.43 32.33 -4.52
C ARG A 185 11.92 33.42 -3.58
N PRO A 186 12.90 34.25 -3.98
CA PRO A 186 13.36 35.40 -3.21
C PRO A 186 12.25 36.42 -2.89
N ASP A 187 11.21 36.48 -3.72
CA ASP A 187 10.02 37.34 -3.53
C ASP A 187 8.97 36.74 -2.57
N GLY A 188 9.29 35.60 -1.91
CA GLY A 188 8.40 34.92 -0.98
C GLY A 188 7.33 34.04 -1.63
N ARG A 189 7.16 34.10 -2.95
CA ARG A 189 6.17 33.28 -3.68
C ARG A 189 6.58 31.81 -3.75
N PRO A 190 5.62 30.88 -3.92
CA PRO A 190 5.95 29.47 -4.15
C PRO A 190 6.88 29.29 -5.35
N GLY A 191 7.80 28.35 -5.26
CA GLY A 191 8.61 27.90 -6.38
C GLY A 191 7.76 27.33 -7.51
N ARG A 192 8.33 27.20 -8.72
CA ARG A 192 7.67 26.53 -9.84
C ARG A 192 7.80 25.02 -9.70
N GLY A 193 6.81 24.28 -10.21
CA GLY A 193 6.83 22.81 -10.22
C GLY A 193 6.10 22.19 -9.04
N ARG A 194 6.02 20.87 -9.06
CA ARG A 194 5.39 20.07 -7.99
C ARG A 194 6.35 19.92 -6.81
N VAL A 195 5.83 20.01 -5.59
CA VAL A 195 6.62 19.75 -4.38
C VAL A 195 6.86 18.24 -4.27
N HIS A 196 8.11 17.86 -4.02
CA HIS A 196 8.50 16.49 -3.76
C HIS A 196 9.00 16.35 -2.32
N ARG A 197 8.72 15.22 -1.69
CA ARG A 197 9.26 14.86 -0.38
C ARG A 197 10.26 13.72 -0.55
N LEU A 198 11.41 13.87 0.06
CA LEU A 198 12.44 12.84 0.17
C LEU A 198 12.50 12.38 1.62
N VAL A 199 12.35 11.08 1.84
CA VAL A 199 12.58 10.44 3.13
C VAL A 199 13.68 9.41 2.94
N LEU A 200 14.75 9.52 3.71
CA LEU A 200 15.83 8.55 3.77
C LEU A 200 15.86 7.96 5.18
N ALA A 201 15.83 6.65 5.27
CA ALA A 201 15.94 5.93 6.52
C ALA A 201 17.00 4.84 6.42
N CYS A 202 17.84 4.74 7.46
CA CYS A 202 18.79 3.66 7.65
C CYS A 202 18.60 3.11 9.05
N TYR A 203 18.22 1.84 9.17
CA TYR A 203 17.89 1.21 10.43
C TYR A 203 18.36 -0.25 10.45
N PRO A 204 18.68 -0.80 11.64
CA PRO A 204 19.05 -2.20 11.77
C PRO A 204 17.84 -3.10 11.48
N VAL A 205 18.05 -4.11 10.63
CA VAL A 205 17.02 -5.10 10.33
C VAL A 205 17.01 -6.13 11.48
N PRO A 206 15.85 -6.54 12.00
CA PRO A 206 15.75 -7.63 12.98
C PRO A 206 16.43 -8.90 12.46
N THR A 207 17.14 -9.62 13.33
CA THR A 207 17.96 -10.79 12.95
C THR A 207 17.16 -11.84 12.18
N ALA A 208 15.91 -12.08 12.56
CA ALA A 208 15.01 -13.00 11.86
C ALA A 208 14.63 -12.59 10.43
N ALA A 209 14.79 -11.29 10.08
CA ALA A 209 14.48 -10.74 8.76
C ALA A 209 15.74 -10.48 7.91
N ALA A 210 16.94 -10.65 8.49
CA ALA A 210 18.21 -10.43 7.80
C ALA A 210 18.64 -11.60 6.91
N GLU A 211 18.09 -12.79 7.12
CA GLU A 211 18.32 -13.94 6.26
C GLU A 211 17.37 -13.90 5.06
N PRO A 212 17.89 -14.05 3.83
CA PRO A 212 17.02 -14.22 2.68
C PRO A 212 16.17 -15.47 2.90
N ARG A 213 14.84 -15.34 2.86
CA ARG A 213 13.97 -16.51 2.79
C ARG A 213 14.43 -17.34 1.60
N ALA A 214 15.04 -18.49 1.85
CA ALA A 214 15.32 -19.48 0.82
C ALA A 214 14.00 -19.70 0.06
N ARG A 215 14.01 -19.49 -1.25
CA ARG A 215 12.92 -19.92 -2.11
C ARG A 215 12.82 -21.42 -1.86
N GLN A 216 11.74 -21.87 -1.25
CA GLN A 216 11.39 -23.28 -1.28
C GLN A 216 11.09 -23.57 -2.74
N GLU A 217 12.06 -24.09 -3.44
CA GLU A 217 11.83 -24.84 -4.68
C GLU A 217 11.09 -26.10 -4.23
N GLU A 218 9.79 -26.12 -4.44
CA GLU A 218 9.02 -27.35 -4.37
C GLU A 218 9.47 -28.27 -5.52
N PRO A 219 9.69 -29.57 -5.23
CA PRO A 219 10.03 -30.58 -6.23
C PRO A 219 8.89 -30.89 -7.19
#